data_2386e0b0bd5a32a3d7adfe6dcf26a3c6
#
_entry.id   2386e0b0bd5a32a3d7adfe6dcf26a3c6
#
_cell.length_a   1.000
_cell.length_b   1.000
_cell.length_c   1.000
_cell.angle_alpha   90.00
_cell.angle_beta   90.00
_cell.angle_gamma   90.00
#
_symmetry.space_group_name_H-M   'P 1'
#
loop_
_entity.id
_entity.type
_entity.pdbx_description
1 polymer ?
#
loop_
_entity_poly.entity_id
_entity_poly.type
_entity_poly.pdbx_seq_one_letter_code
_entity_poly.pdbx_strand_id
1 'polypeptide(L)'
;MKDVILNLEEDFANNEYFGTNVWTEEKYRVLSGNFPVLLSAPHSVNQIRGDEVRDAEKYTGAIVRYLSRATNSYGIFELFTHADPNYDTNHDYKNAIINLIETYNIKLLLDIHSSTFKDDTDIDIVTNNRESLCGNYELIDKFKTLAIKHGIKVDEKL
;
A
#
# COMPACT_ATOMS: atom_id res chain seq x y z
N MET A 1 -13.73 -10.27 8.60
CA MET A 1 -12.57 -9.50 8.09
C MET A 1 -11.48 -10.43 7.56
N LYS A 2 -10.93 -11.31 8.38
CA LYS A 2 -9.84 -12.23 7.99
C LYS A 2 -10.15 -13.01 6.71
N ASP A 3 -11.29 -13.69 6.65
CA ASP A 3 -11.67 -14.52 5.50
C ASP A 3 -11.83 -13.69 4.20
N VAL A 4 -12.30 -12.44 4.32
CA VAL A 4 -12.41 -11.55 3.16
C VAL A 4 -11.03 -11.18 2.61
N ILE A 5 -10.07 -10.86 3.50
CA ILE A 5 -8.70 -10.55 3.08
C ILE A 5 -8.04 -11.78 2.45
N LEU A 6 -8.22 -12.97 3.04
CA LEU A 6 -7.71 -14.22 2.47
C LEU A 6 -8.26 -14.49 1.06
N ASN A 7 -9.56 -14.33 0.85
CA ASN A 7 -10.16 -14.50 -0.47
C ASN A 7 -9.66 -13.45 -1.49
N LEU A 8 -9.42 -12.21 -1.05
CA LEU A 8 -8.85 -11.17 -1.92
C LEU A 8 -7.39 -11.45 -2.28
N GLU A 9 -6.66 -12.11 -1.39
CA GLU A 9 -5.26 -12.47 -1.58
C GLU A 9 -5.10 -13.61 -2.59
N GLU A 10 -6.09 -14.49 -2.73
CA GLU A 10 -6.04 -15.59 -3.71
C GLU A 10 -5.81 -15.10 -5.14
N ASP A 11 -6.29 -13.91 -5.50
CA ASP A 11 -6.08 -13.31 -6.81
C ASP A 11 -4.59 -13.09 -7.13
N PHE A 12 -3.77 -12.83 -6.10
CA PHE A 12 -2.32 -12.65 -6.22
C PHE A 12 -1.57 -13.98 -6.04
N ALA A 13 -1.95 -14.76 -5.03
CA ALA A 13 -1.27 -15.99 -4.65
C ALA A 13 -1.40 -17.10 -5.71
N ASN A 14 -2.54 -17.18 -6.40
CA ASN A 14 -2.81 -18.21 -7.42
C ASN A 14 -1.86 -18.19 -8.62
N ASN A 15 -1.11 -17.11 -8.81
CA ASN A 15 -0.07 -17.00 -9.84
C ASN A 15 1.31 -16.73 -9.23
N GLU A 16 1.56 -17.26 -8.04
CA GLU A 16 2.84 -17.11 -7.34
C GLU A 16 3.31 -15.63 -7.27
N TYR A 17 2.36 -14.69 -7.22
CA TYR A 17 2.58 -13.25 -7.24
C TYR A 17 3.25 -12.69 -8.51
N PHE A 18 3.29 -13.43 -9.62
CA PHE A 18 3.76 -12.91 -10.91
C PHE A 18 2.71 -12.12 -11.69
N GLY A 19 1.59 -11.85 -11.09
CA GLY A 19 0.46 -11.12 -11.63
C GLY A 19 -0.85 -11.71 -11.14
N THR A 20 -1.95 -11.06 -11.43
CA THR A 20 -3.26 -11.60 -11.08
C THR A 20 -3.83 -12.37 -12.27
N ASN A 21 -4.53 -13.48 -12.02
CA ASN A 21 -5.17 -14.27 -13.07
C ASN A 21 -6.33 -13.56 -13.77
N VAL A 22 -6.77 -12.42 -13.24
CA VAL A 22 -8.02 -11.76 -13.64
C VAL A 22 -7.79 -10.62 -14.63
N TRP A 23 -6.58 -10.02 -14.66
CA TRP A 23 -6.29 -8.83 -15.46
C TRP A 23 -4.95 -8.93 -16.15
N THR A 24 -4.94 -9.43 -17.35
CA THR A 24 -3.72 -9.85 -18.04
C THR A 24 -2.91 -8.71 -18.67
N GLU A 25 -3.46 -7.51 -18.80
CA GLU A 25 -2.79 -6.39 -19.49
C GLU A 25 -2.59 -5.14 -18.63
N GLU A 26 -3.29 -5.01 -17.51
CA GLU A 26 -3.15 -3.86 -16.63
C GLU A 26 -1.95 -4.06 -15.69
N LYS A 27 -1.07 -3.07 -15.63
CA LYS A 27 0.08 -3.09 -14.71
C LYS A 27 -0.37 -2.85 -13.26
N TYR A 28 -1.33 -1.98 -13.05
CA TYR A 28 -1.90 -1.63 -11.75
C TYR A 28 -3.41 -1.39 -11.85
N ARG A 29 -4.08 -1.42 -10.73
CA ARG A 29 -5.51 -1.12 -10.61
C ARG A 29 -5.76 0.04 -9.68
N VAL A 30 -6.64 0.97 -10.12
CA VAL A 30 -7.17 2.05 -9.30
C VAL A 30 -8.57 1.70 -8.81
N LEU A 31 -8.83 1.91 -7.54
CA LEU A 31 -10.15 1.86 -6.92
C LEU A 31 -10.63 3.27 -6.62
N SER A 32 -11.82 3.60 -7.09
CA SER A 32 -12.46 4.88 -6.81
C SER A 32 -12.98 4.95 -5.38
N GLY A 33 -12.92 6.14 -4.79
CA GLY A 33 -13.46 6.46 -3.48
C GLY A 33 -14.00 7.88 -3.46
N ASN A 34 -14.55 8.28 -2.31
CA ASN A 34 -15.04 9.66 -2.08
C ASN A 34 -14.32 10.32 -0.90
N PHE A 35 -13.58 9.54 -0.11
CA PHE A 35 -12.79 10.07 1.00
C PHE A 35 -11.39 10.43 0.50
N PRO A 36 -10.82 11.62 0.80
CA PRO A 36 -9.59 12.12 0.19
C PRO A 36 -8.32 11.47 0.78
N VAL A 37 -8.34 10.16 0.88
CA VAL A 37 -7.23 9.30 1.29
C VAL A 37 -6.96 8.33 0.15
N LEU A 38 -5.68 8.14 -0.20
CA LEU A 38 -5.21 7.15 -1.15
C LEU A 38 -4.42 6.07 -0.40
N LEU A 39 -4.87 4.84 -0.52
CA LEU A 39 -4.17 3.67 -0.02
C LEU A 39 -3.40 3.04 -1.19
N SER A 40 -2.13 2.77 -1.02
CA SER A 40 -1.25 2.26 -2.06
C SER A 40 -0.56 0.97 -1.61
N ALA A 41 -0.41 0.00 -2.53
CA ALA A 41 0.36 -1.22 -2.35
C ALA A 41 1.27 -1.43 -3.57
N PRO A 42 2.45 -0.79 -3.60
CA PRO A 42 3.36 -0.86 -4.74
C PRO A 42 3.99 -2.25 -4.94
N HIS A 43 4.03 -3.07 -3.90
CA HIS A 43 4.64 -4.39 -3.91
C HIS A 43 3.64 -5.54 -3.72
N SER A 44 2.40 -5.35 -4.17
CA SER A 44 1.37 -6.40 -4.09
C SER A 44 1.65 -7.62 -4.98
N VAL A 45 2.56 -7.50 -5.93
CA VAL A 45 3.11 -8.59 -6.76
C VAL A 45 4.64 -8.56 -6.71
N ASN A 46 5.30 -9.60 -7.23
CA ASN A 46 6.75 -9.61 -7.36
C ASN A 46 7.21 -8.43 -8.23
N GLN A 47 8.38 -7.89 -7.96
CA GLN A 47 8.97 -6.77 -8.70
C GLN A 47 10.29 -7.18 -9.34
N ILE A 48 10.70 -6.45 -10.37
CA ILE A 48 12.01 -6.61 -11.01
C ILE A 48 12.85 -5.37 -10.68
N ARG A 49 13.98 -5.60 -9.99
CA ARG A 49 14.94 -4.55 -9.66
C ARG A 49 16.28 -4.86 -10.33
N GLY A 50 16.57 -4.17 -11.42
CA GLY A 50 17.65 -4.57 -12.32
C GLY A 50 17.35 -5.94 -12.94
N ASP A 51 18.22 -6.92 -12.71
CA ASP A 51 18.06 -8.29 -13.20
C ASP A 51 17.52 -9.27 -12.14
N GLU A 52 17.14 -8.76 -10.95
CA GLU A 52 16.68 -9.58 -9.83
C GLU A 52 15.16 -9.48 -9.65
N VAL A 53 14.52 -10.63 -9.45
CA VAL A 53 13.14 -10.69 -8.97
C VAL A 53 13.15 -10.53 -7.45
N ARG A 54 12.31 -9.62 -6.97
CA ARG A 54 12.02 -9.41 -5.55
C ARG A 54 10.64 -9.95 -5.24
N ASP A 55 10.53 -10.68 -4.14
CA ASP A 55 9.26 -11.25 -3.71
C ASP A 55 8.24 -10.17 -3.37
N ALA A 56 6.99 -10.46 -3.67
CA ALA A 56 5.85 -9.64 -3.29
C ALA A 56 5.73 -9.50 -1.77
N GLU A 57 5.23 -8.37 -1.35
CA GLU A 57 4.84 -8.12 0.03
C GLU A 57 3.39 -8.61 0.22
N LYS A 58 3.28 -9.88 0.62
CA LYS A 58 2.01 -10.60 0.72
C LYS A 58 0.97 -9.83 1.55
N TYR A 59 -0.28 -9.94 1.13
CA TYR A 59 -1.46 -9.31 1.72
C TYR A 59 -1.58 -7.78 1.51
N THR A 60 -0.56 -7.07 1.09
CA THR A 60 -0.63 -5.60 0.94
C THR A 60 -1.70 -5.18 -0.06
N GLY A 61 -1.76 -5.83 -1.22
CA GLY A 61 -2.81 -5.61 -2.22
C GLY A 61 -4.22 -5.93 -1.71
N ALA A 62 -4.38 -7.07 -1.02
CA ALA A 62 -5.66 -7.46 -0.43
C ALA A 62 -6.12 -6.48 0.66
N ILE A 63 -5.18 -5.99 1.49
CA ILE A 63 -5.46 -4.98 2.53
C ILE A 63 -5.91 -3.67 1.90
N VAL A 64 -5.23 -3.17 0.86
CA VAL A 64 -5.64 -1.97 0.14
C VAL A 64 -7.03 -2.14 -0.45
N ARG A 65 -7.32 -3.27 -1.11
CA ARG A 65 -8.66 -3.58 -1.67
C ARG A 65 -9.75 -3.60 -0.61
N TYR A 66 -9.47 -4.22 0.54
CA TYR A 66 -10.41 -4.28 1.65
C TYR A 66 -10.66 -2.91 2.27
N LEU A 67 -9.58 -2.21 2.64
CA LEU A 67 -9.66 -0.92 3.33
C LEU A 67 -10.29 0.15 2.45
N SER A 68 -9.94 0.22 1.16
CA SER A 68 -10.54 1.18 0.23
C SER A 68 -12.06 1.05 0.19
N ARG A 69 -12.59 -0.18 0.14
CA ARG A 69 -14.03 -0.44 0.20
C ARG A 69 -14.65 -0.09 1.56
N ALA A 70 -13.99 -0.52 2.65
CA ALA A 70 -14.50 -0.33 4.00
C ALA A 70 -14.57 1.13 4.42
N THR A 71 -13.65 1.97 3.92
CA THR A 71 -13.53 3.39 4.26
C THR A 71 -14.00 4.34 3.17
N ASN A 72 -14.40 3.80 2.00
CA ASN A 72 -14.71 4.59 0.79
C ASN A 72 -13.55 5.51 0.36
N SER A 73 -12.30 5.05 0.59
CA SER A 73 -11.07 5.71 0.18
C SER A 73 -10.64 5.27 -1.22
N TYR A 74 -9.82 6.06 -1.88
CA TYR A 74 -9.16 5.62 -3.11
C TYR A 74 -8.13 4.53 -2.79
N GLY A 75 -7.90 3.64 -3.76
CA GLY A 75 -6.88 2.59 -3.65
C GLY A 75 -6.11 2.43 -4.95
N ILE A 76 -4.85 2.06 -4.86
CA ILE A 76 -4.03 1.67 -6.00
C ILE A 76 -3.11 0.51 -5.59
N PHE A 77 -2.96 -0.48 -6.46
CA PHE A 77 -2.08 -1.62 -6.22
C PHE A 77 -1.57 -2.21 -7.54
N GLU A 78 -0.38 -2.77 -7.50
CA GLU A 78 0.22 -3.44 -8.67
C GLU A 78 -0.51 -4.76 -8.97
N LEU A 79 -0.58 -5.09 -10.28
CA LEU A 79 -1.26 -6.29 -10.79
C LEU A 79 -0.33 -7.22 -11.55
N PHE A 80 0.81 -6.73 -12.00
CA PHE A 80 1.68 -7.48 -12.88
C PHE A 80 3.15 -7.23 -12.54
N THR A 81 3.94 -8.31 -12.49
CA THR A 81 5.37 -8.24 -12.24
C THR A 81 6.10 -7.52 -13.37
N HIS A 82 6.69 -6.38 -13.05
CA HIS A 82 7.54 -5.60 -13.92
C HIS A 82 8.52 -4.79 -13.06
N ALA A 83 8.94 -3.61 -13.47
CA ALA A 83 9.83 -2.74 -12.71
C ALA A 83 9.35 -2.51 -11.25
N ASP A 84 10.25 -2.11 -10.38
CA ASP A 84 9.93 -1.81 -8.98
C ASP A 84 9.55 -0.34 -8.82
N PRO A 85 8.29 -0.01 -8.45
CA PRO A 85 7.84 1.37 -8.31
C PRO A 85 8.64 2.18 -7.30
N ASN A 86 9.21 1.54 -6.28
CA ASN A 86 9.98 2.25 -5.25
C ASN A 86 11.45 2.46 -5.63
N TYR A 87 11.95 1.68 -6.58
CA TYR A 87 13.32 1.80 -7.06
C TYR A 87 13.44 2.69 -8.30
N ASP A 88 12.53 2.53 -9.26
CA ASP A 88 12.58 3.25 -10.53
C ASP A 88 12.02 4.66 -10.41
N THR A 89 12.76 5.65 -10.92
CA THR A 89 12.39 7.06 -10.82
C THR A 89 11.23 7.46 -11.75
N ASN A 90 11.11 6.79 -12.90
CA ASN A 90 10.04 7.04 -13.87
C ASN A 90 9.18 5.79 -14.02
N HIS A 91 8.16 5.67 -13.19
CA HIS A 91 7.30 4.51 -13.14
C HIS A 91 5.83 4.89 -13.32
N ASP A 92 5.10 4.13 -14.14
CA ASP A 92 3.67 4.40 -14.44
C ASP A 92 2.82 4.44 -13.16
N TYR A 93 3.13 3.60 -12.19
CA TYR A 93 2.45 3.55 -10.90
C TYR A 93 2.62 4.87 -10.11
N LYS A 94 3.86 5.40 -10.04
CA LYS A 94 4.11 6.71 -9.41
C LYS A 94 3.36 7.83 -10.11
N ASN A 95 3.38 7.83 -11.44
CA ASN A 95 2.67 8.81 -12.24
C ASN A 95 1.16 8.75 -12.00
N ALA A 96 0.62 7.53 -11.86
CA ALA A 96 -0.79 7.33 -11.51
C ALA A 96 -1.12 7.89 -10.11
N ILE A 97 -0.26 7.68 -9.10
CA ILE A 97 -0.42 8.26 -7.76
C ILE A 97 -0.46 9.79 -7.84
N ILE A 98 0.48 10.42 -8.56
CA ILE A 98 0.53 11.88 -8.71
C ILE A 98 -0.77 12.38 -9.36
N ASN A 99 -1.20 11.75 -10.45
CA ASN A 99 -2.44 12.12 -11.13
C ASN A 99 -3.68 11.97 -10.22
N LEU A 100 -3.75 10.92 -9.40
CA LEU A 100 -4.84 10.74 -8.44
C LEU A 100 -4.84 11.82 -7.37
N ILE A 101 -3.67 12.16 -6.83
CA ILE A 101 -3.53 13.22 -5.82
C ILE A 101 -4.03 14.56 -6.37
N GLU A 102 -3.62 14.92 -7.58
CA GLU A 102 -4.01 16.19 -8.21
C GLU A 102 -5.49 16.21 -8.61
N THR A 103 -5.97 15.13 -9.26
CA THR A 103 -7.34 15.08 -9.78
C THR A 103 -8.39 15.06 -8.67
N TYR A 104 -8.15 14.31 -7.61
CA TYR A 104 -9.13 14.10 -6.53
C TYR A 104 -8.79 14.86 -5.26
N ASN A 105 -7.77 15.74 -5.28
CA ASN A 105 -7.35 16.54 -4.13
C ASN A 105 -7.11 15.68 -2.88
N ILE A 106 -6.40 14.55 -3.08
CA ILE A 106 -6.04 13.63 -2.00
C ILE A 106 -5.22 14.39 -0.94
N LYS A 107 -5.54 14.16 0.32
CA LYS A 107 -4.91 14.82 1.49
C LYS A 107 -3.95 13.92 2.23
N LEU A 108 -4.08 12.62 2.07
CA LEU A 108 -3.24 11.63 2.73
C LEU A 108 -2.98 10.47 1.78
N LEU A 109 -1.71 10.15 1.58
CA LEU A 109 -1.25 8.93 0.94
C LEU A 109 -0.72 7.99 2.04
N LEU A 110 -1.16 6.74 2.03
CA LEU A 110 -0.66 5.67 2.88
C LEU A 110 -0.16 4.54 1.99
N ASP A 111 1.16 4.36 1.93
CA ASP A 111 1.80 3.20 1.32
C ASP A 111 1.81 2.03 2.31
N ILE A 112 1.23 0.92 1.89
CA ILE A 112 1.12 -0.30 2.69
C ILE A 112 2.23 -1.25 2.27
N HIS A 113 3.13 -1.52 3.21
CA HIS A 113 4.25 -2.43 3.06
C HIS A 113 4.19 -3.53 4.10
N SER A 114 4.82 -4.68 3.83
CA SER A 114 5.13 -5.64 4.86
C SER A 114 6.51 -5.33 5.46
N SER A 115 6.63 -5.45 6.78
CA SER A 115 7.89 -5.26 7.47
C SER A 115 8.54 -6.61 7.81
N THR A 116 9.86 -6.69 7.66
CA THR A 116 10.67 -7.80 8.14
C THR A 116 11.30 -7.52 9.50
N PHE A 117 11.02 -6.37 10.11
CA PHE A 117 11.50 -6.04 11.44
C PHE A 117 10.97 -7.06 12.46
N LYS A 118 11.87 -7.57 13.28
CA LYS A 118 11.56 -8.57 14.31
C LYS A 118 11.41 -7.92 15.69
N ASP A 119 10.74 -6.79 15.74
CA ASP A 119 10.39 -6.14 17.00
C ASP A 119 8.97 -6.53 17.43
N ASP A 120 8.60 -6.13 18.65
CA ASP A 120 7.32 -6.47 19.27
C ASP A 120 6.24 -5.43 18.90
N THR A 121 6.23 -4.97 17.64
CA THR A 121 5.25 -4.03 17.09
C THR A 121 4.31 -4.70 16.10
N ASP A 122 3.07 -4.24 16.06
CA ASP A 122 2.06 -4.69 15.08
C ASP A 122 2.10 -3.82 13.81
N ILE A 123 2.43 -2.54 13.96
CA ILE A 123 2.50 -1.56 12.87
C ILE A 123 3.73 -0.66 13.07
N ASP A 124 4.54 -0.55 12.03
CA ASP A 124 5.60 0.44 11.94
C ASP A 124 5.16 1.59 11.01
N ILE A 125 5.27 2.82 11.49
CA ILE A 125 5.01 4.02 10.71
C ILE A 125 6.34 4.59 10.25
N VAL A 126 6.58 4.65 8.95
CA VAL A 126 7.79 5.21 8.36
C VAL A 126 7.46 6.58 7.75
N THR A 127 8.14 7.63 8.18
CA THR A 127 7.82 9.01 7.82
C THR A 127 9.00 9.79 7.22
N ASN A 128 10.10 9.12 6.90
CA ASN A 128 11.31 9.76 6.38
C ASN A 128 11.71 10.98 7.25
N ASN A 129 12.05 10.75 8.51
CA ASN A 129 12.33 11.82 9.50
C ASN A 129 11.21 12.87 9.59
N ARG A 130 9.96 12.47 9.43
CA ARG A 130 8.76 13.32 9.43
C ARG A 130 8.62 14.27 8.23
N GLU A 131 9.49 14.21 7.24
CA GLU A 131 9.36 15.02 6.03
C GLU A 131 8.09 14.70 5.26
N SER A 132 7.71 13.41 5.19
CA SER A 132 6.49 12.96 4.52
C SER A 132 5.19 13.50 5.13
N LEU A 133 5.25 14.01 6.35
CA LEU A 133 4.07 14.56 7.04
C LEU A 133 3.73 15.99 6.62
N CYS A 134 4.61 16.66 5.87
CA CYS A 134 4.40 18.03 5.39
C CYS A 134 3.91 19.00 6.50
N GLY A 135 4.43 18.84 7.72
CA GLY A 135 4.07 19.66 8.89
C GLY A 135 2.86 19.16 9.70
N ASN A 136 2.17 18.10 9.26
CA ASN A 136 1.01 17.53 9.96
C ASN A 136 1.40 16.52 11.05
N TYR A 137 2.28 16.89 11.96
CA TYR A 137 2.85 15.98 12.96
C TYR A 137 1.79 15.36 13.91
N GLU A 138 0.71 16.09 14.18
CA GLU A 138 -0.41 15.59 15.00
C GLU A 138 -1.07 14.31 14.42
N LEU A 139 -0.91 14.05 13.13
CA LEU A 139 -1.49 12.88 12.48
C LEU A 139 -0.96 11.60 13.11
N ILE A 140 0.35 11.53 13.35
CA ILE A 140 1.00 10.37 13.96
C ILE A 140 0.54 10.17 15.39
N ASP A 141 0.46 11.24 16.18
CA ASP A 141 0.03 11.17 17.57
C ASP A 141 -1.43 10.69 17.68
N LYS A 142 -2.30 11.16 16.79
CA LYS A 142 -3.71 10.71 16.69
C LYS A 142 -3.78 9.25 16.29
N PHE A 143 -2.97 8.82 15.31
CA PHE A 143 -2.92 7.42 14.88
C PHE A 143 -2.44 6.51 16.01
N LYS A 144 -1.32 6.83 16.68
CA LYS A 144 -0.80 6.09 17.84
C LYS A 144 -1.84 5.98 18.95
N THR A 145 -2.49 7.10 19.29
CA THR A 145 -3.54 7.12 20.33
C THR A 145 -4.69 6.18 19.97
N LEU A 146 -5.14 6.19 18.72
CA LEU A 146 -6.22 5.34 18.25
C LEU A 146 -5.79 3.86 18.25
N ALA A 147 -4.60 3.55 17.78
CA ALA A 147 -4.06 2.20 17.76
C ALA A 147 -3.96 1.60 19.17
N ILE A 148 -3.41 2.35 20.14
CA ILE A 148 -3.32 1.94 21.55
C ILE A 148 -4.70 1.64 22.12
N LYS A 149 -5.71 2.46 21.80
CA LYS A 149 -7.10 2.24 22.25
C LYS A 149 -7.67 0.89 21.77
N HIS A 150 -7.17 0.38 20.64
CA HIS A 150 -7.55 -0.91 20.05
C HIS A 150 -6.56 -2.04 20.37
N GLY A 151 -5.59 -1.81 21.25
CA GLY A 151 -4.61 -2.81 21.67
C GLY A 151 -3.54 -3.12 20.60
N ILE A 152 -3.36 -2.20 19.64
CA ILE A 152 -2.37 -2.34 18.55
C ILE A 152 -1.10 -1.61 18.98
N LYS A 153 0.02 -2.32 18.91
CA LYS A 153 1.34 -1.74 19.19
C LYS A 153 1.88 -1.06 17.94
N VAL A 154 2.15 0.23 18.05
CA VAL A 154 2.65 1.06 16.94
C VAL A 154 3.96 1.71 17.32
N ASP A 155 4.93 1.66 16.43
CA ASP A 155 6.17 2.42 16.53
C ASP A 155 6.34 3.34 15.32
N GLU A 156 7.06 4.44 15.50
CA GLU A 156 7.46 5.35 14.44
C GLU A 156 8.94 5.15 14.17
N LYS A 157 9.23 4.68 12.96
CA LYS A 157 10.61 4.57 12.47
C LYS A 157 10.95 5.86 11.72
N LEU A 158 12.02 6.51 12.16
CA LEU A 158 12.53 7.75 11.59
C LEU A 158 13.50 7.51 10.44
#